data_5b0822b6efdf555fe4dc037dd8603184
#
_entry.id   5b0822b6efdf555fe4dc037dd8603184
#
_cell.length_a   1.000
_cell.length_b   1.000
_cell.length_c   1.000
_cell.angle_alpha   90.00
_cell.angle_beta   90.00
_cell.angle_gamma   90.00
#
_symmetry.space_group_name_H-M   'P 1'
#
loop_
_entity.id
_entity.type
_entity.pdbx_description
1 polymer ?
#
loop_
_entity_poly.entity_id
_entity_poly.type
_entity_poly.pdbx_seq_one_letter_code
_entity_poly.pdbx_strand_id
1 'polypeptide(L)'
;FEAEREASFFTTGGLAAVHSSGRDRESIWAGLTRKETYGTSGDRILLWFDLVSDETILPMGTTTTLADNPRFRVKAVGAFEQKDGCPDYSSTNISQEELERICKNECYNPSDVRKNISRIEVVKITPQISNNENVDNLIKDTWKTFECKPSQQGCEIEFEDNEFAENSRDTIYY
;
A
#
# COMPACT_ATOMS: atom_id res chain seq x y z
N PHE A 1 -16.31 -25.29 -12.46
CA PHE A 1 -16.69 -23.99 -11.88
C PHE A 1 -16.40 -23.91 -10.38
N GLU A 2 -16.69 -24.99 -9.63
CA GLU A 2 -16.38 -25.06 -8.20
C GLU A 2 -14.86 -25.22 -7.96
N ALA A 3 -14.15 -25.94 -8.81
CA ALA A 3 -12.70 -26.14 -8.72
C ALA A 3 -11.90 -24.83 -8.89
N GLU A 4 -12.33 -23.91 -9.76
CA GLU A 4 -11.69 -22.61 -9.94
C GLU A 4 -11.89 -21.72 -8.72
N ARG A 5 -13.04 -21.82 -8.07
CA ARG A 5 -13.31 -21.08 -6.84
C ARG A 5 -12.54 -21.64 -5.65
N GLU A 6 -12.48 -22.96 -5.50
CA GLU A 6 -11.65 -23.59 -4.46
C GLU A 6 -10.18 -23.20 -4.62
N ALA A 7 -9.66 -23.16 -5.85
CA ALA A 7 -8.29 -22.73 -6.12
C ALA A 7 -8.00 -21.29 -5.67
N SER A 8 -8.98 -20.40 -5.69
CA SER A 8 -8.79 -19.00 -5.26
C SER A 8 -8.52 -18.86 -3.76
N PHE A 9 -8.93 -19.83 -2.94
CA PHE A 9 -8.62 -19.84 -1.50
C PHE A 9 -7.19 -20.28 -1.18
N PHE A 10 -6.49 -20.90 -2.14
CA PHE A 10 -5.09 -21.28 -2.00
C PHE A 10 -4.11 -20.19 -2.44
N THR A 11 -4.61 -19.09 -3.00
CA THR A 11 -3.81 -17.94 -3.40
C THR A 11 -3.99 -16.80 -2.40
N THR A 12 -2.96 -15.96 -2.27
CA THR A 12 -3.09 -14.76 -1.45
C THR A 12 -4.10 -13.81 -2.07
N GLY A 13 -4.98 -13.20 -1.25
CA GLY A 13 -5.91 -12.17 -1.68
C GLY A 13 -5.23 -10.82 -1.96
N GLY A 14 -3.94 -10.81 -2.23
CA GLY A 14 -3.15 -9.60 -2.44
C GLY A 14 -3.67 -8.76 -3.61
N LEU A 15 -3.67 -7.45 -3.42
CA LEU A 15 -4.08 -6.47 -4.42
C LEU A 15 -2.91 -5.55 -4.75
N ALA A 16 -2.78 -5.21 -6.04
CA ALA A 16 -1.95 -4.10 -6.48
C ALA A 16 -2.81 -2.82 -6.57
N ALA A 17 -2.32 -1.74 -6.01
CA ALA A 17 -2.93 -0.42 -6.10
C ALA A 17 -2.04 0.52 -6.91
N VAL A 18 -2.64 1.47 -7.61
CA VAL A 18 -1.95 2.49 -8.39
C VAL A 18 -2.55 3.86 -8.11
N HIS A 19 -1.71 4.85 -7.89
CA HIS A 19 -2.14 6.25 -7.85
C HIS A 19 -2.34 6.76 -9.28
N SER A 20 -3.56 7.11 -9.60
CA SER A 20 -3.95 7.50 -10.95
C SER A 20 -4.91 8.69 -10.91
N SER A 21 -4.79 9.59 -11.88
CA SER A 21 -5.69 10.73 -12.05
C SER A 21 -7.08 10.35 -12.57
N GLY A 22 -7.25 9.13 -13.10
CA GLY A 22 -8.51 8.62 -13.64
C GLY A 22 -8.55 7.09 -13.62
N ARG A 23 -9.71 6.54 -14.02
CA ARG A 23 -9.92 5.08 -14.12
C ARG A 23 -9.83 4.56 -15.56
N ASP A 24 -9.46 5.43 -16.49
CA ASP A 24 -9.20 5.05 -17.87
C ASP A 24 -7.82 4.39 -17.98
N ARG A 25 -7.62 3.70 -19.11
CA ARG A 25 -6.41 2.94 -19.37
C ARG A 25 -5.14 3.79 -19.35
N GLU A 26 -5.21 4.96 -19.99
CA GLU A 26 -4.08 5.88 -20.13
C GLU A 26 -3.62 6.42 -18.77
N SER A 27 -4.56 6.84 -17.93
CA SER A 27 -4.31 7.33 -16.57
C SER A 27 -3.70 6.25 -15.68
N ILE A 28 -4.24 5.02 -15.73
CA ILE A 28 -3.70 3.88 -14.97
C ILE A 28 -2.29 3.53 -15.47
N TRP A 29 -2.10 3.45 -16.78
CA TRP A 29 -0.81 3.15 -17.38
C TRP A 29 0.26 4.20 -17.02
N ALA A 30 -0.11 5.47 -17.01
CA ALA A 30 0.76 6.56 -16.59
C ALA A 30 1.22 6.38 -15.12
N GLY A 31 0.32 6.05 -14.21
CA GLY A 31 0.64 5.76 -12.80
C GLY A 31 1.58 4.56 -12.65
N LEU A 32 1.32 3.47 -13.38
CA LEU A 32 2.20 2.29 -13.42
C LEU A 32 3.59 2.63 -13.95
N THR A 33 3.68 3.43 -15.01
CA THR A 33 4.95 3.86 -15.60
C THR A 33 5.77 4.71 -14.64
N ARG A 34 5.12 5.56 -13.85
CA ARG A 34 5.77 6.35 -12.79
C ARG A 34 6.05 5.54 -11.52
N LYS A 35 5.63 4.26 -11.49
CA LYS A 35 5.80 3.36 -10.32
C LYS A 35 5.08 3.86 -9.05
N GLU A 36 4.06 4.67 -9.21
CA GLU A 36 3.22 5.14 -8.11
C GLU A 36 2.27 4.02 -7.67
N THR A 37 2.84 2.94 -7.17
CA THR A 37 2.15 1.67 -6.91
C THR A 37 2.54 1.07 -5.58
N TYR A 38 1.60 0.34 -4.97
CA TYR A 38 1.86 -0.45 -3.76
C TYR A 38 1.02 -1.73 -3.76
N GLY A 39 1.37 -2.66 -2.90
CA GLY A 39 0.63 -3.90 -2.70
C GLY A 39 -0.09 -3.93 -1.36
N THR A 40 -1.18 -4.70 -1.28
CA THR A 40 -1.84 -5.04 -0.03
C THR A 40 -2.05 -6.54 0.07
N SER A 41 -2.23 -7.06 1.28
CA SER A 41 -2.52 -8.48 1.51
C SER A 41 -4.01 -8.84 1.39
N GLY A 42 -4.82 -7.95 0.78
CA GLY A 42 -6.26 -8.15 0.55
C GLY A 42 -7.12 -6.97 0.96
N ASP A 43 -6.83 -6.34 2.07
CA ASP A 43 -7.52 -5.13 2.50
C ASP A 43 -7.21 -3.96 1.57
N ARG A 44 -8.23 -3.18 1.20
CA ARG A 44 -8.10 -2.01 0.31
C ARG A 44 -7.63 -0.78 1.09
N ILE A 45 -6.45 -0.88 1.68
CA ILE A 45 -5.77 0.22 2.36
C ILE A 45 -5.36 1.27 1.33
N LEU A 46 -5.44 2.55 1.68
CA LEU A 46 -4.88 3.64 0.90
C LEU A 46 -3.56 4.05 1.54
N LEU A 47 -2.49 4.12 0.74
CA LEU A 47 -1.14 4.42 1.19
C LEU A 47 -0.50 5.50 0.32
N TRP A 48 0.10 6.49 0.96
CA TRP A 48 0.99 7.48 0.35
C TRP A 48 2.32 7.45 1.07
N PHE A 49 3.40 7.52 0.32
CA PHE A 49 4.75 7.62 0.82
C PHE A 49 5.51 8.66 -0.02
N ASP A 50 5.62 9.85 0.51
CA ASP A 50 6.15 11.01 -0.19
C ASP A 50 7.49 11.44 0.38
N LEU A 51 8.44 11.79 -0.48
CA LEU A 51 9.59 12.59 -0.11
C LEU A 51 9.18 14.06 -0.12
N VAL A 52 9.41 14.74 0.98
CA VAL A 52 9.00 16.14 1.19
C VAL A 52 10.23 17.04 1.24
N SER A 53 10.28 18.02 0.34
CA SER A 53 11.21 19.13 0.42
C SER A 53 10.43 20.46 0.57
N ASP A 54 11.10 21.57 0.87
CA ASP A 54 10.43 22.84 1.09
C ASP A 54 9.68 23.37 -0.14
N GLU A 55 10.09 22.93 -1.34
CA GLU A 55 9.52 23.41 -2.61
C GLU A 55 8.69 22.35 -3.34
N THR A 56 8.91 21.05 -3.05
CA THR A 56 8.30 19.95 -3.85
C THR A 56 7.95 18.77 -2.99
N ILE A 57 6.93 18.03 -3.45
CA ILE A 57 6.56 16.71 -2.94
C ILE A 57 6.79 15.71 -4.06
N LEU A 58 7.63 14.73 -3.82
CA LEU A 58 7.91 13.64 -4.76
C LEU A 58 7.22 12.36 -4.26
N PRO A 59 6.27 11.81 -5.04
CA PRO A 59 5.50 10.65 -4.62
C PRO A 59 6.33 9.35 -4.66
N MET A 60 5.78 8.30 -4.05
CA MET A 60 6.33 6.94 -4.16
C MET A 60 6.64 6.57 -5.61
N GLY A 61 7.64 5.71 -5.82
CA GLY A 61 8.13 5.32 -7.13
C GLY A 61 9.19 6.25 -7.72
N THR A 62 9.40 7.43 -7.13
CA THR A 62 10.39 8.41 -7.56
C THR A 62 11.82 7.92 -7.24
N THR A 63 12.72 8.18 -8.17
CA THR A 63 14.17 8.06 -7.97
C THR A 63 14.77 9.45 -8.13
N THR A 64 15.53 9.90 -7.14
CA THR A 64 16.15 11.23 -7.13
C THR A 64 17.51 11.22 -6.45
N THR A 65 18.32 12.24 -6.70
CA THR A 65 19.61 12.45 -6.02
C THR A 65 19.46 13.58 -5.03
N LEU A 66 19.92 13.36 -3.81
CA LEU A 66 19.85 14.33 -2.72
C LEU A 66 21.26 14.55 -2.15
N ALA A 67 21.53 15.79 -1.75
CA ALA A 67 22.73 16.15 -1.00
C ALA A 67 22.47 16.14 0.52
N ASP A 68 21.25 16.44 0.91
CA ASP A 68 20.83 16.59 2.30
C ASP A 68 19.99 15.38 2.75
N ASN A 69 19.76 15.31 4.04
CA ASN A 69 18.94 14.26 4.64
C ASN A 69 17.49 14.31 4.13
N PRO A 70 16.95 13.19 3.64
CA PRO A 70 15.59 13.13 3.15
C PRO A 70 14.55 13.18 4.28
N ARG A 71 13.52 13.99 4.08
CA ARG A 71 12.34 14.04 4.94
C ARG A 71 11.17 13.38 4.23
N PHE A 72 10.46 12.54 4.93
CA PHE A 72 9.35 11.76 4.39
C PHE A 72 8.05 12.07 5.12
N ARG A 73 6.95 11.96 4.38
CA ARG A 73 5.60 11.92 4.91
C ARG A 73 4.93 10.63 4.44
N VAL A 74 4.39 9.87 5.40
CA VAL A 74 3.65 8.65 5.12
C VAL A 74 2.25 8.79 5.67
N LYS A 75 1.26 8.43 4.86
CA LYS A 75 -0.14 8.38 5.24
C LYS A 75 -0.74 7.06 4.84
N ALA A 76 -1.37 6.40 5.81
CA ALA A 76 -2.11 5.16 5.60
C ALA A 76 -3.56 5.33 6.09
N VAL A 77 -4.53 4.93 5.25
CA VAL A 77 -5.95 4.97 5.59
C VAL A 77 -6.52 3.57 5.45
N GLY A 78 -7.14 3.06 6.51
CA GLY A 78 -7.65 1.70 6.56
C GLY A 78 -8.76 1.42 5.55
N ALA A 79 -8.87 0.17 5.16
CA ALA A 79 -9.98 -0.31 4.34
C ALA A 79 -11.31 -0.15 5.07
N PHE A 80 -12.40 -0.06 4.33
CA PHE A 80 -13.73 -0.14 4.94
C PHE A 80 -13.99 -1.53 5.52
N GLU A 81 -14.61 -1.57 6.69
CA GLU A 81 -15.15 -2.80 7.25
C GLU A 81 -16.23 -3.34 6.31
N GLN A 82 -16.32 -4.65 6.21
CA GLN A 82 -17.32 -5.28 5.37
C GLN A 82 -18.59 -5.57 6.19
N LYS A 83 -19.75 -5.30 5.62
CA LYS A 83 -21.05 -5.75 6.12
C LYS A 83 -21.29 -7.20 5.69
N ASP A 84 -22.07 -7.92 6.45
CA ASP A 84 -22.50 -9.26 6.07
C ASP A 84 -23.38 -9.23 4.81
N GLY A 85 -23.25 -10.29 4.00
CA GLY A 85 -24.06 -10.49 2.80
C GLY A 85 -23.62 -9.63 1.61
N CYS A 86 -24.48 -9.58 0.61
CA CYS A 86 -24.27 -8.84 -0.63
C CYS A 86 -25.10 -7.55 -0.64
N PRO A 87 -24.60 -6.46 -1.22
CA PRO A 87 -25.35 -5.22 -1.34
C PRO A 87 -26.53 -5.39 -2.31
N ASP A 88 -27.61 -4.64 -2.11
CA ASP A 88 -28.87 -4.76 -2.88
C ASP A 88 -28.67 -4.66 -4.40
N TYR A 89 -27.73 -3.84 -4.86
CA TYR A 89 -27.43 -3.71 -6.29
C TYR A 89 -26.87 -4.98 -6.91
N SER A 90 -26.33 -5.91 -6.13
CA SER A 90 -25.79 -7.18 -6.63
C SER A 90 -26.88 -8.13 -7.10
N SER A 91 -28.11 -7.99 -6.58
CA SER A 91 -29.28 -8.80 -6.95
C SER A 91 -30.13 -8.19 -8.07
N THR A 92 -29.76 -7.02 -8.61
CA THR A 92 -30.59 -6.32 -9.61
C THR A 92 -30.81 -7.13 -10.89
N ASN A 93 -29.82 -7.93 -11.31
CA ASN A 93 -29.86 -8.69 -12.56
C ASN A 93 -29.74 -10.21 -12.39
N ILE A 94 -29.61 -10.70 -11.17
CA ILE A 94 -29.52 -12.13 -10.83
C ILE A 94 -30.41 -12.43 -9.64
N SER A 95 -30.98 -13.65 -9.61
CA SER A 95 -31.79 -14.06 -8.48
C SER A 95 -30.97 -14.20 -7.20
N GLN A 96 -31.64 -14.11 -6.05
CA GLN A 96 -30.97 -14.31 -4.76
C GLN A 96 -30.32 -15.70 -4.66
N GLU A 97 -31.00 -16.74 -5.18
CA GLU A 97 -30.50 -18.11 -5.22
C GLU A 97 -29.22 -18.22 -6.06
N GLU A 98 -29.20 -17.57 -7.23
CA GLU A 98 -28.03 -17.51 -8.10
C GLU A 98 -26.88 -16.76 -7.45
N LEU A 99 -27.17 -15.62 -6.80
CA LEU A 99 -26.19 -14.82 -6.08
C LEU A 99 -25.57 -15.62 -4.92
N GLU A 100 -26.38 -16.33 -4.14
CA GLU A 100 -25.91 -17.19 -3.06
C GLU A 100 -25.05 -18.35 -3.58
N ARG A 101 -25.45 -18.97 -4.69
CA ARG A 101 -24.70 -20.03 -5.33
C ARG A 101 -23.32 -19.56 -5.82
N ILE A 102 -23.23 -18.37 -6.43
CA ILE A 102 -22.01 -17.82 -7.01
C ILE A 102 -21.14 -17.20 -5.93
N CYS A 103 -21.68 -16.36 -5.09
CA CYS A 103 -20.93 -15.50 -4.16
C CYS A 103 -20.86 -16.08 -2.74
N LYS A 104 -21.71 -17.07 -2.39
CA LYS A 104 -21.77 -17.65 -1.01
C LYS A 104 -21.89 -16.56 0.08
N ASN A 105 -22.57 -15.46 -0.21
CA ASN A 105 -22.66 -14.27 0.63
C ASN A 105 -21.32 -13.54 0.91
N GLU A 106 -20.30 -13.77 0.09
CA GLU A 106 -18.97 -13.16 0.21
C GLU A 106 -18.78 -12.00 -0.79
N CYS A 107 -19.77 -11.15 -0.93
CA CYS A 107 -19.68 -9.95 -1.77
C CYS A 107 -18.85 -8.86 -1.10
N TYR A 108 -18.21 -8.02 -1.92
CA TYR A 108 -17.69 -6.77 -1.42
C TYR A 108 -18.83 -5.83 -1.02
N ASN A 109 -19.04 -5.69 0.27
CA ASN A 109 -20.16 -4.94 0.88
C ASN A 109 -19.63 -3.97 1.95
N PRO A 110 -18.99 -2.86 1.54
CA PRO A 110 -18.33 -1.95 2.48
C PRO A 110 -19.33 -1.20 3.36
N SER A 111 -18.95 -1.03 4.62
CA SER A 111 -19.60 -0.10 5.55
C SER A 111 -19.05 1.33 5.36
N ASP A 112 -19.51 2.25 6.21
CA ASP A 112 -18.98 3.61 6.30
C ASP A 112 -17.86 3.73 7.35
N VAL A 113 -17.54 2.62 8.03
CA VAL A 113 -16.51 2.56 9.08
C VAL A 113 -15.23 1.97 8.49
N ARG A 114 -14.10 2.58 8.79
CA ARG A 114 -12.78 2.11 8.37
C ARG A 114 -12.08 1.34 9.48
N LYS A 115 -11.35 0.29 9.10
CA LYS A 115 -10.40 -0.39 9.98
C LYS A 115 -9.32 0.59 10.41
N ASN A 116 -8.86 0.47 11.65
CA ASN A 116 -7.79 1.32 12.15
C ASN A 116 -6.42 0.83 11.64
N ILE A 117 -5.54 1.77 11.35
CA ILE A 117 -4.11 1.49 11.17
C ILE A 117 -3.49 1.47 12.57
N SER A 118 -2.84 0.38 12.93
CA SER A 118 -2.21 0.22 14.24
C SER A 118 -0.81 0.84 14.30
N ARG A 119 -0.03 0.67 13.21
CA ARG A 119 1.33 1.20 13.11
C ARG A 119 1.77 1.36 11.66
N ILE A 120 2.81 2.14 11.46
CA ILE A 120 3.56 2.27 10.21
C ILE A 120 4.98 1.84 10.49
N GLU A 121 5.49 0.90 9.71
CA GLU A 121 6.88 0.44 9.74
C GLU A 121 7.57 0.87 8.45
N VAL A 122 8.78 1.38 8.57
CA VAL A 122 9.58 1.81 7.42
C VAL A 122 10.79 0.90 7.30
N VAL A 123 10.98 0.35 6.12
CA VAL A 123 12.13 -0.45 5.73
C VAL A 123 13.15 0.44 5.05
N LYS A 124 14.43 0.30 5.42
CA LYS A 124 15.55 0.97 4.77
C LYS A 124 16.49 -0.07 4.17
N ILE A 125 16.74 0.04 2.87
CA ILE A 125 17.62 -0.87 2.13
C ILE A 125 18.75 -0.07 1.52
N THR A 126 19.99 -0.52 1.76
CA THR A 126 21.19 0.01 1.12
C THR A 126 21.66 -1.04 0.11
N PRO A 127 21.68 -0.75 -1.20
CA PRO A 127 22.12 -1.71 -2.20
C PRO A 127 23.55 -2.17 -1.97
N GLN A 128 23.79 -3.47 -2.19
CA GLN A 128 25.13 -4.07 -2.09
C GLN A 128 26.05 -3.52 -3.19
N ILE A 129 27.23 -3.07 -2.84
CA ILE A 129 28.26 -2.59 -3.78
C ILE A 129 29.43 -3.57 -3.95
N SER A 130 29.53 -4.56 -3.06
CA SER A 130 30.57 -5.60 -3.08
C SER A 130 29.99 -6.93 -2.63
N ASN A 131 30.40 -8.03 -3.29
CA ASN A 131 29.99 -9.39 -2.93
C ASN A 131 30.40 -9.82 -1.51
N ASN A 132 31.30 -9.07 -0.87
CA ASN A 132 31.78 -9.35 0.48
C ASN A 132 30.96 -8.65 1.57
N GLU A 133 30.02 -7.79 1.22
CA GLU A 133 29.14 -7.16 2.20
C GLU A 133 28.09 -8.15 2.71
N ASN A 134 27.88 -8.17 4.01
CA ASN A 134 26.80 -8.97 4.59
C ASN A 134 25.45 -8.27 4.31
N VAL A 135 24.62 -8.96 3.52
CA VAL A 135 23.29 -8.46 3.10
C VAL A 135 22.38 -8.17 4.30
N ASP A 136 22.45 -8.95 5.37
CA ASP A 136 21.63 -8.74 6.58
C ASP A 136 21.86 -7.36 7.22
N ASN A 137 23.04 -6.77 7.03
CA ASN A 137 23.32 -5.43 7.52
C ASN A 137 22.82 -4.31 6.60
N LEU A 138 22.47 -4.66 5.36
CA LEU A 138 22.02 -3.72 4.33
C LEU A 138 20.50 -3.57 4.28
N ILE A 139 19.77 -4.51 4.88
CA ILE A 139 18.32 -4.52 4.96
C ILE A 139 17.90 -4.30 6.41
N LYS A 140 17.29 -3.18 6.69
CA LYS A 140 16.75 -2.83 8.02
C LYS A 140 15.23 -2.91 7.95
N ASP A 141 14.64 -4.09 8.18
CA ASP A 141 13.21 -4.37 8.04
C ASP A 141 12.30 -3.50 8.92
N THR A 142 12.75 -3.18 10.10
CA THR A 142 12.05 -2.28 11.04
C THR A 142 12.93 -1.11 11.41
N TRP A 143 13.42 -0.39 10.37
CA TRP A 143 14.31 0.74 10.59
C TRP A 143 13.67 1.84 11.45
N LYS A 144 12.39 2.15 11.17
CA LYS A 144 11.57 3.03 12.02
C LYS A 144 10.18 2.43 12.17
N THR A 145 9.63 2.53 13.37
CA THR A 145 8.26 2.11 13.70
C THR A 145 7.52 3.24 14.38
N PHE A 146 6.29 3.50 13.95
CA PHE A 146 5.42 4.56 14.45
C PHE A 146 4.08 3.97 14.85
N GLU A 147 3.73 4.04 16.12
CA GLU A 147 2.42 3.64 16.61
C GLU A 147 1.36 4.66 16.21
N CYS A 148 0.23 4.18 15.73
CA CYS A 148 -0.89 4.99 15.27
C CYS A 148 -2.03 4.98 16.28
N LYS A 149 -2.61 6.14 16.53
CA LYS A 149 -3.85 6.22 17.31
C LYS A 149 -5.05 5.82 16.43
N PRO A 150 -6.04 5.10 16.99
CA PRO A 150 -7.26 4.78 16.26
C PRO A 150 -7.92 6.02 15.65
N SER A 151 -8.14 5.99 14.34
CA SER A 151 -8.72 7.11 13.59
C SER A 151 -9.38 6.63 12.29
N GLN A 152 -10.58 7.13 12.02
CA GLN A 152 -11.26 6.93 10.74
C GLN A 152 -10.59 7.68 9.58
N GLN A 153 -9.75 8.65 9.89
CA GLN A 153 -9.00 9.45 8.90
C GLN A 153 -7.65 8.80 8.55
N GLY A 154 -7.30 7.70 9.24
CA GLY A 154 -6.04 7.00 9.09
C GLY A 154 -4.93 7.50 10.00
N CYS A 155 -3.70 7.17 9.66
CA CYS A 155 -2.48 7.53 10.36
C CYS A 155 -1.57 8.29 9.41
N GLU A 156 -1.04 9.42 9.85
CA GLU A 156 -0.08 10.23 9.11
C GLU A 156 1.11 10.54 10.00
N ILE A 157 2.31 10.34 9.47
CA ILE A 157 3.57 10.56 10.17
C ILE A 157 4.56 11.30 9.26
N GLU A 158 5.47 12.03 9.87
CA GLU A 158 6.65 12.59 9.20
C GLU A 158 7.92 12.14 9.92
N PHE A 159 8.98 11.89 9.15
CA PHE A 159 10.28 11.52 9.69
C PHE A 159 11.41 11.91 8.72
N GLU A 160 12.63 11.89 9.23
CA GLU A 160 13.85 12.20 8.49
C GLU A 160 14.88 11.08 8.66
N ASP A 161 15.70 10.83 7.65
CA ASP A 161 16.90 10.00 7.76
C ASP A 161 18.13 10.86 8.02
N ASN A 162 18.45 11.05 9.29
CA ASN A 162 19.57 11.89 9.73
C ASN A 162 20.95 11.30 9.41
N GLU A 163 21.02 10.05 8.94
CA GLU A 163 22.28 9.36 8.61
C GLU A 163 22.57 9.37 7.10
N PHE A 164 21.61 9.81 6.27
CA PHE A 164 21.72 9.67 4.82
C PHE A 164 22.89 10.46 4.23
N ALA A 165 23.03 11.72 4.57
CA ALA A 165 24.05 12.61 4.03
C ALA A 165 25.49 12.16 4.39
N GLU A 166 25.66 11.47 5.52
CA GLU A 166 26.95 10.95 5.99
C GLU A 166 27.38 9.69 5.22
N ASN A 167 26.44 8.91 4.71
CA ASN A 167 26.71 7.59 4.15
C ASN A 167 27.04 7.60 2.65
N SER A 168 26.65 8.63 1.91
CA SER A 168 26.91 8.82 0.45
C SER A 168 26.61 7.57 -0.40
N ARG A 169 25.57 6.80 -0.05
CA ARG A 169 25.19 5.56 -0.73
C ARG A 169 23.73 5.64 -1.20
N ASP A 170 23.48 4.97 -2.31
CA ASP A 170 22.11 4.73 -2.75
C ASP A 170 21.29 4.09 -1.63
N THR A 171 20.07 4.55 -1.45
CA THR A 171 19.19 4.07 -0.40
C THR A 171 17.77 3.96 -0.94
N ILE A 172 17.08 2.88 -0.57
CA ILE A 172 15.69 2.63 -0.89
C ILE A 172 14.90 2.64 0.42
N TYR A 173 13.77 3.31 0.43
CA TYR A 173 12.82 3.35 1.53
C TYR A 173 11.48 2.77 1.06
N TYR A 174 10.88 1.92 1.91
CA TYR A 174 9.51 1.45 1.66
C TYR A 174 8.80 0.97 2.93
#